data_608ffd8ab3f9045f5c432a532435aaa6
#
_entry.id   608ffd8ab3f9045f5c432a532435aaa6
#
_cell.length_a   1.000
_cell.length_b   1.000
_cell.length_c   1.000
_cell.angle_alpha   90.00
_cell.angle_beta   90.00
_cell.angle_gamma   90.00
#
_symmetry.space_group_name_H-M   'P 1'
#
loop_
_entity.id
_entity.type
_entity.pdbx_description
1 polymer ?
#
loop_
_entity_poly.entity_id
_entity_poly.type
_entity_poly.pdbx_seq_one_letter_code
_entity_poly.pdbx_strand_id
1 'polypeptide(L)'
;MATFRFSRTPIDVESLRKELADPACGGYTSFEGLVRNHNEGLSVRHLEYEAFEPLAVKEGERIVAEAIQRFGIEHAACVHRIGDLAIGEMAVWVGAAARHRDEAFRACRYIIDEVKHRVPIWKKEHYENGDSGWVNCERCASPSAEAAGASGAAHAGHGGDHGHEHAHLHDHGHDGTHSPAHRHGHERGPATTARREPQARDSAQGAPAPAHNPTPIPDYSRQMALKEVGAKGQAKLRASRVLVVGCGGLGVPVISYLAGAGIGRLGLVDSDRLEPSNLHRQTMYALADVGQLKAELAAARVRALNPDVDARVHTVRLDPSNAADLVAQYDLVIDCTDNFSTKFLLNDTCVQKRIPVIFSSVYQYEGQLQVVRPDRDGACLRCVWPEATRDGIVGNCAEAGVLGPVPGTFGSLQAFEALKLLLDLPGQLGQELLVLDLLTMSISRVRTKRAPTCPDHARPTPTQNIASLELDFHTLDEARTAGFDIVDIREPQELAEIPTAAKNIPMAELLHGTPPFTPQGKTLLVCATGRRSLAATQELRARGQQQVYSLKGGITKLLQSLSV
;
A
#
# COMPACT_ATOMS: atom_id res chain seq x y z
N MET A 1 2.88 -27.32 25.28
CA MET A 1 4.03 -26.75 24.56
C MET A 1 3.50 -25.97 23.37
N ALA A 2 3.96 -24.71 23.17
CA ALA A 2 3.54 -23.86 22.05
C ALA A 2 4.80 -23.43 21.29
N THR A 3 4.99 -23.86 20.04
CA THR A 3 6.17 -23.47 19.26
C THR A 3 5.80 -23.18 17.81
N PHE A 4 6.35 -22.08 17.31
CA PHE A 4 6.40 -21.78 15.87
C PHE A 4 7.86 -21.55 15.46
N ARG A 5 8.31 -22.18 14.36
CA ARG A 5 9.66 -22.03 13.87
C ARG A 5 9.78 -22.16 12.35
N PHE A 6 10.80 -21.52 11.79
CA PHE A 6 11.18 -21.74 10.40
C PHE A 6 12.20 -22.86 10.26
N SER A 7 12.20 -23.52 9.10
CA SER A 7 13.22 -24.48 8.70
C SER A 7 13.73 -24.17 7.28
N ARG A 8 15.04 -24.24 7.09
CA ARG A 8 15.67 -24.18 5.75
C ARG A 8 15.99 -25.57 5.19
N THR A 9 15.78 -26.61 5.99
CA THR A 9 15.97 -28.01 5.62
C THR A 9 14.64 -28.75 5.68
N PRO A 10 14.51 -29.94 5.05
CA PRO A 10 13.30 -30.73 5.12
C PRO A 10 12.79 -30.92 6.55
N ILE A 11 11.48 -30.87 6.72
CA ILE A 11 10.84 -30.97 8.04
C ILE A 11 10.86 -32.42 8.51
N ASP A 12 11.45 -32.68 9.68
CA ASP A 12 11.44 -33.99 10.32
C ASP A 12 10.16 -34.19 11.14
N VAL A 13 9.16 -34.76 10.50
CA VAL A 13 7.83 -35.01 11.09
C VAL A 13 7.90 -35.99 12.27
N GLU A 14 8.80 -36.99 12.21
CA GLU A 14 8.92 -37.97 13.29
C GLU A 14 9.42 -37.35 14.60
N SER A 15 10.43 -36.49 14.51
CA SER A 15 10.92 -35.73 15.66
C SER A 15 9.84 -34.81 16.22
N LEU A 16 9.11 -34.08 15.37
CA LEU A 16 8.03 -33.19 15.78
C LEU A 16 6.87 -33.93 16.45
N ARG A 17 6.52 -35.10 15.93
CA ARG A 17 5.50 -35.96 16.54
C ARG A 17 5.90 -36.43 17.94
N LYS A 18 7.18 -36.77 18.12
CA LYS A 18 7.72 -37.15 19.44
C LYS A 18 7.71 -35.97 20.42
N GLU A 19 8.01 -34.76 19.94
CA GLU A 19 7.96 -33.53 20.75
C GLU A 19 6.55 -33.26 21.31
N LEU A 20 5.49 -33.60 20.56
CA LEU A 20 4.09 -33.42 20.95
C LEU A 20 3.46 -34.62 21.64
N ALA A 21 4.18 -35.72 21.79
CA ALA A 21 3.66 -36.93 22.42
C ALA A 21 3.49 -36.70 23.92
N ASP A 22 2.24 -36.89 24.41
CA ASP A 22 1.88 -36.79 25.80
C ASP A 22 0.93 -37.95 26.13
N PRO A 23 1.22 -38.76 27.19
CA PRO A 23 0.34 -39.86 27.61
C PRO A 23 -1.07 -39.42 28.01
N ALA A 24 -1.27 -38.14 28.35
CA ALA A 24 -2.58 -37.58 28.69
C ALA A 24 -3.43 -37.25 27.44
N CYS A 25 -2.82 -37.26 26.26
CA CYS A 25 -3.48 -36.93 25.01
C CYS A 25 -3.95 -38.18 24.28
N GLY A 26 -5.27 -38.36 24.16
CA GLY A 26 -5.88 -39.42 23.36
C GLY A 26 -6.07 -39.05 21.88
N GLY A 27 -5.96 -37.77 21.53
CA GLY A 27 -6.09 -37.25 20.17
C GLY A 27 -4.83 -36.53 19.70
N TYR A 28 -4.25 -36.99 18.58
CA TYR A 28 -3.20 -36.29 17.86
C TYR A 28 -3.63 -36.11 16.41
N THR A 29 -3.40 -34.92 15.84
CA THR A 29 -3.60 -34.65 14.42
C THR A 29 -2.46 -33.81 13.88
N SER A 30 -2.15 -33.96 12.60
CA SER A 30 -1.23 -33.08 11.89
C SER A 30 -1.80 -32.68 10.54
N PHE A 31 -1.38 -31.52 10.06
CA PHE A 31 -1.58 -31.03 8.70
C PHE A 31 -0.22 -30.87 8.05
N GLU A 32 -0.12 -31.37 6.82
CA GLU A 32 1.08 -31.26 5.97
C GLU A 32 0.72 -30.55 4.67
N GLY A 33 1.29 -29.36 4.46
CA GLY A 33 1.13 -28.60 3.23
C GLY A 33 2.28 -28.87 2.28
N LEU A 34 1.99 -29.46 1.11
CA LEU A 34 2.98 -29.83 0.10
C LEU A 34 2.96 -28.87 -1.08
N VAL A 35 4.10 -28.72 -1.75
CA VAL A 35 4.23 -27.95 -2.99
C VAL A 35 3.58 -28.72 -4.14
N ARG A 36 2.57 -28.08 -4.78
CA ARG A 36 1.82 -28.66 -5.90
C ARG A 36 2.50 -28.33 -7.24
N ASN A 37 2.31 -29.18 -8.24
CA ASN A 37 2.82 -28.97 -9.60
C ASN A 37 1.94 -28.07 -10.48
N HIS A 38 0.85 -27.52 -9.96
CA HIS A 38 -0.04 -26.62 -10.70
C HIS A 38 -0.70 -25.60 -9.77
N ASN A 39 -0.95 -24.39 -10.29
CA ASN A 39 -1.75 -23.37 -9.66
C ASN A 39 -2.50 -22.56 -10.73
N GLU A 40 -3.83 -22.32 -10.53
CA GLU A 40 -4.70 -21.57 -11.45
C GLU A 40 -4.58 -21.97 -12.94
N GLY A 41 -4.36 -23.27 -13.20
CA GLY A 41 -4.23 -23.80 -14.56
C GLY A 41 -2.83 -23.72 -15.16
N LEU A 42 -1.86 -23.18 -14.45
CA LEU A 42 -0.46 -23.09 -14.87
C LEU A 42 0.39 -24.18 -14.20
N SER A 43 1.36 -24.73 -14.94
CA SER A 43 2.32 -25.70 -14.41
C SER A 43 3.40 -25.02 -13.60
N VAL A 44 3.50 -25.37 -12.32
CA VAL A 44 4.49 -24.85 -11.37
C VAL A 44 5.75 -25.71 -11.43
N ARG A 45 6.92 -25.09 -11.48
CA ARG A 45 8.23 -25.72 -11.49
C ARG A 45 8.81 -25.90 -10.09
N HIS A 46 8.75 -24.84 -9.26
CA HIS A 46 9.16 -24.82 -7.86
C HIS A 46 8.54 -23.61 -7.17
N LEU A 47 8.56 -23.60 -5.84
CA LEU A 47 8.14 -22.45 -5.01
C LEU A 47 9.34 -21.90 -4.25
N GLU A 48 9.33 -20.59 -4.03
CA GLU A 48 10.24 -19.89 -3.13
C GLU A 48 9.42 -19.24 -2.01
N TYR A 49 9.82 -19.47 -0.75
CA TYR A 49 9.19 -18.84 0.41
C TYR A 49 10.17 -17.91 1.08
N GLU A 50 9.73 -16.68 1.30
CA GLU A 50 10.42 -15.69 2.10
C GLU A 50 9.58 -15.30 3.32
N ALA A 51 10.23 -14.92 4.41
CA ALA A 51 9.55 -14.46 5.62
C ALA A 51 10.35 -13.36 6.30
N PHE A 52 9.64 -12.43 6.92
CA PHE A 52 10.26 -11.54 7.89
C PHE A 52 10.33 -12.25 9.25
N GLU A 53 11.37 -13.10 9.40
CA GLU A 53 11.49 -14.08 10.49
C GLU A 53 11.23 -13.51 11.90
N PRO A 54 11.79 -12.34 12.33
CA PRO A 54 11.59 -11.84 13.68
C PRO A 54 10.12 -11.54 14.04
N LEU A 55 9.34 -11.05 13.08
CA LEU A 55 7.92 -10.78 13.26
C LEU A 55 7.10 -12.05 13.08
N ALA A 56 7.45 -12.83 12.06
CA ALA A 56 6.75 -14.06 11.71
C ALA A 56 6.82 -15.11 12.83
N VAL A 57 7.98 -15.29 13.45
CA VAL A 57 8.14 -16.20 14.61
C VAL A 57 7.26 -15.75 15.77
N LYS A 58 7.31 -14.46 16.11
CA LYS A 58 6.53 -13.91 17.22
C LYS A 58 5.02 -14.04 17.02
N GLU A 59 4.55 -13.75 15.80
CA GLU A 59 3.13 -13.89 15.48
C GLU A 59 2.71 -15.36 15.38
N GLY A 60 3.55 -16.22 14.81
CA GLY A 60 3.33 -17.66 14.78
C GLY A 60 3.24 -18.30 16.17
N GLU A 61 4.14 -17.94 17.10
CA GLU A 61 4.09 -18.37 18.50
C GLU A 61 2.81 -17.91 19.18
N ARG A 62 2.35 -16.69 18.90
CA ARG A 62 1.10 -16.16 19.40
C ARG A 62 -0.09 -16.95 18.91
N ILE A 63 -0.16 -17.28 17.63
CA ILE A 63 -1.24 -18.10 17.03
C ILE A 63 -1.29 -19.47 17.70
N VAL A 64 -0.15 -20.13 17.88
CA VAL A 64 -0.11 -21.45 18.54
C VAL A 64 -0.55 -21.36 20.00
N ALA A 65 -0.13 -20.32 20.73
CA ALA A 65 -0.58 -20.09 22.10
C ALA A 65 -2.09 -19.79 22.19
N GLU A 66 -2.64 -19.00 21.27
CA GLU A 66 -4.08 -18.74 21.14
C GLU A 66 -4.86 -20.03 20.89
N ALA A 67 -4.36 -20.92 20.02
CA ALA A 67 -4.99 -22.21 19.76
C ALA A 67 -5.04 -23.09 21.02
N ILE A 68 -3.95 -23.17 21.78
CA ILE A 68 -3.89 -23.92 23.04
C ILE A 68 -4.92 -23.38 24.02
N GLN A 69 -4.99 -22.09 24.21
CA GLN A 69 -5.94 -21.46 25.11
C GLN A 69 -7.39 -21.61 24.64
N ARG A 70 -7.65 -21.38 23.37
CA ARG A 70 -9.01 -21.36 22.80
C ARG A 70 -9.68 -22.72 22.76
N PHE A 71 -8.91 -23.76 22.47
CA PHE A 71 -9.43 -25.12 22.29
C PHE A 71 -9.11 -26.05 23.49
N GLY A 72 -8.38 -25.55 24.51
CA GLY A 72 -8.05 -26.30 25.69
C GLY A 72 -7.18 -27.54 25.42
N ILE A 73 -6.25 -27.41 24.45
CA ILE A 73 -5.33 -28.49 24.06
C ILE A 73 -4.03 -28.43 24.85
N GLU A 74 -3.33 -29.55 24.99
CA GLU A 74 -2.09 -29.64 25.77
C GLU A 74 -0.86 -29.15 24.99
N HIS A 75 -0.76 -29.54 23.72
CA HIS A 75 0.43 -29.25 22.90
C HIS A 75 0.05 -28.90 21.46
N ALA A 76 0.75 -27.91 20.90
CA ALA A 76 0.73 -27.64 19.46
C ALA A 76 2.06 -27.06 18.98
N ALA A 77 2.38 -27.34 17.73
CA ALA A 77 3.54 -26.79 17.06
C ALA A 77 3.25 -26.53 15.57
N CYS A 78 3.92 -25.52 15.00
CA CYS A 78 3.94 -25.25 13.58
C CYS A 78 5.37 -25.04 13.10
N VAL A 79 5.73 -25.66 11.99
CA VAL A 79 7.02 -25.46 11.31
C VAL A 79 6.77 -25.08 9.88
N HIS A 80 7.31 -23.96 9.41
CA HIS A 80 7.20 -23.51 8.02
C HIS A 80 8.59 -23.50 7.37
N ARG A 81 8.69 -23.97 6.12
CA ARG A 81 9.91 -23.89 5.32
C ARG A 81 10.05 -22.53 4.68
N ILE A 82 11.29 -22.05 4.57
CA ILE A 82 11.69 -20.87 3.80
C ILE A 82 12.83 -21.23 2.84
N GLY A 83 12.95 -20.46 1.74
CA GLY A 83 13.85 -20.74 0.61
C GLY A 83 13.15 -21.53 -0.49
N ASP A 84 13.95 -22.11 -1.39
CA ASP A 84 13.47 -22.88 -2.54
C ASP A 84 12.94 -24.26 -2.15
N LEU A 85 11.77 -24.61 -2.67
CA LEU A 85 11.13 -25.90 -2.47
C LEU A 85 10.72 -26.50 -3.80
N ALA A 86 11.15 -27.76 -4.02
CA ALA A 86 10.73 -28.54 -5.17
C ALA A 86 9.29 -29.06 -5.02
N ILE A 87 8.69 -29.45 -6.15
CA ILE A 87 7.36 -30.08 -6.16
C ILE A 87 7.36 -31.34 -5.30
N GLY A 88 6.33 -31.48 -4.46
CA GLY A 88 6.18 -32.57 -3.51
C GLY A 88 6.90 -32.35 -2.18
N GLU A 89 7.77 -31.34 -2.04
CA GLU A 89 8.36 -31.01 -0.75
C GLU A 89 7.33 -30.39 0.20
N MET A 90 7.51 -30.65 1.49
CA MET A 90 6.66 -30.10 2.55
C MET A 90 7.04 -28.65 2.84
N ALA A 91 6.09 -27.75 2.63
CA ALA A 91 6.25 -26.31 2.91
C ALA A 91 5.89 -25.94 4.35
N VAL A 92 4.87 -26.59 4.91
CA VAL A 92 4.40 -26.32 6.26
C VAL A 92 3.90 -27.59 6.92
N TRP A 93 4.19 -27.72 8.20
CA TRP A 93 3.65 -28.74 9.07
C TRP A 93 3.04 -28.10 10.32
N VAL A 94 1.85 -28.57 10.71
CA VAL A 94 1.17 -28.20 11.95
C VAL A 94 0.79 -29.47 12.69
N GLY A 95 1.09 -29.54 13.98
CA GLY A 95 0.66 -30.65 14.84
C GLY A 95 -0.06 -30.14 16.07
N ALA A 96 -1.10 -30.85 16.52
CA ALA A 96 -1.85 -30.59 17.73
C ALA A 96 -2.16 -31.88 18.48
N ALA A 97 -1.98 -31.86 19.82
CA ALA A 97 -2.27 -32.96 20.71
C ALA A 97 -3.23 -32.50 21.81
N ALA A 98 -4.31 -33.27 22.00
CA ALA A 98 -5.39 -32.97 22.93
C ALA A 98 -5.91 -34.26 23.58
N ARG A 99 -6.70 -34.13 24.67
CA ARG A 99 -7.37 -35.27 25.33
C ARG A 99 -8.33 -35.97 24.38
N HIS A 100 -9.04 -35.20 23.56
CA HIS A 100 -10.02 -35.74 22.63
C HIS A 100 -9.72 -35.23 21.21
N ARG A 101 -10.19 -35.97 20.21
CA ARG A 101 -9.89 -35.73 18.78
C ARG A 101 -10.45 -34.43 18.24
N ASP A 102 -11.62 -33.97 18.71
CA ASP A 102 -12.28 -32.78 18.14
C ASP A 102 -11.47 -31.51 18.39
N GLU A 103 -10.99 -31.35 19.62
CA GLU A 103 -10.14 -30.19 20.00
C GLU A 103 -8.83 -30.19 19.19
N ALA A 104 -8.22 -31.37 18.98
CA ALA A 104 -7.02 -31.49 18.19
C ALA A 104 -7.25 -31.08 16.72
N PHE A 105 -8.35 -31.55 16.09
CA PHE A 105 -8.69 -31.16 14.72
C PHE A 105 -8.97 -29.67 14.58
N ARG A 106 -9.75 -29.10 15.48
CA ARG A 106 -10.11 -27.67 15.46
C ARG A 106 -8.89 -26.78 15.69
N ALA A 107 -8.02 -27.15 16.61
CA ALA A 107 -6.78 -26.41 16.87
C ALA A 107 -5.81 -26.47 15.69
N CYS A 108 -5.60 -27.66 15.11
CA CYS A 108 -4.73 -27.83 13.96
C CYS A 108 -5.22 -27.00 12.76
N ARG A 109 -6.53 -27.03 12.47
CA ARG A 109 -7.14 -26.21 11.42
C ARG A 109 -6.97 -24.72 11.71
N TYR A 110 -7.30 -24.28 12.92
CA TYR A 110 -7.13 -22.88 13.33
C TYR A 110 -5.70 -22.39 13.12
N ILE A 111 -4.70 -23.18 13.55
CA ILE A 111 -3.30 -22.79 13.43
C ILE A 111 -2.91 -22.59 11.98
N ILE A 112 -3.24 -23.52 11.08
CA ILE A 112 -2.85 -23.38 9.65
C ILE A 112 -3.57 -22.22 8.98
N ASP A 113 -4.84 -22.01 9.28
CA ASP A 113 -5.63 -20.91 8.70
C ASP A 113 -5.07 -19.56 9.18
N GLU A 114 -4.82 -19.39 10.48
CA GLU A 114 -4.27 -18.15 11.05
C GLU A 114 -2.81 -17.90 10.64
N VAL A 115 -1.97 -18.95 10.52
CA VAL A 115 -0.60 -18.81 10.03
C VAL A 115 -0.59 -18.29 8.60
N LYS A 116 -1.44 -18.82 7.73
CA LYS A 116 -1.57 -18.34 6.36
C LYS A 116 -2.10 -16.92 6.26
N HIS A 117 -2.90 -16.49 7.22
CA HIS A 117 -3.55 -15.18 7.21
C HIS A 117 -2.73 -14.08 7.90
N ARG A 118 -2.04 -14.40 9.00
CA ARG A 118 -1.42 -13.41 9.90
C ARG A 118 0.10 -13.38 9.86
N VAL A 119 0.74 -14.53 9.54
CA VAL A 119 2.20 -14.60 9.56
C VAL A 119 2.77 -14.01 8.26
N PRO A 120 3.71 -13.05 8.32
CA PRO A 120 4.30 -12.44 7.13
C PRO A 120 5.25 -13.42 6.43
N ILE A 121 4.66 -14.28 5.62
CA ILE A 121 5.34 -15.25 4.74
C ILE A 121 4.87 -14.97 3.32
N TRP A 122 5.82 -14.81 2.41
CA TRP A 122 5.55 -14.60 0.99
C TRP A 122 5.93 -15.83 0.21
N LYS A 123 5.09 -16.19 -0.77
CA LYS A 123 5.30 -17.31 -1.68
C LYS A 123 5.49 -16.77 -3.08
N LYS A 124 6.58 -17.17 -3.73
CA LYS A 124 6.82 -16.92 -5.15
C LYS A 124 6.70 -18.24 -5.92
N GLU A 125 5.88 -18.22 -6.94
CA GLU A 125 5.69 -19.37 -7.82
C GLU A 125 6.53 -19.18 -9.08
N HIS A 126 7.26 -20.20 -9.46
CA HIS A 126 8.02 -20.25 -10.69
C HIS A 126 7.35 -21.24 -11.65
N TYR A 127 6.88 -20.74 -12.79
CA TYR A 127 6.12 -21.52 -13.76
C TYR A 127 7.01 -22.06 -14.88
N GLU A 128 6.56 -23.13 -15.56
CA GLU A 128 7.32 -23.75 -16.68
C GLU A 128 7.43 -22.82 -17.91
N ASN A 129 6.49 -21.88 -18.09
CA ASN A 129 6.53 -20.91 -19.17
C ASN A 129 7.55 -19.76 -18.96
N GLY A 130 8.31 -19.80 -17.86
CA GLY A 130 9.30 -18.79 -17.50
C GLY A 130 8.76 -17.61 -16.69
N ASP A 131 7.44 -17.52 -16.50
CA ASP A 131 6.84 -16.51 -15.61
C ASP A 131 7.16 -16.83 -14.15
N SER A 132 7.28 -15.80 -13.33
CA SER A 132 7.35 -15.94 -11.87
C SER A 132 6.52 -14.84 -11.23
N GLY A 133 5.75 -15.19 -10.21
CA GLY A 133 4.90 -14.25 -9.51
C GLY A 133 4.90 -14.48 -8.00
N TRP A 134 4.95 -13.40 -7.22
CA TRP A 134 4.64 -13.46 -5.81
C TRP A 134 3.15 -13.68 -5.63
N VAL A 135 2.80 -14.80 -5.00
CA VAL A 135 1.41 -15.15 -4.68
C VAL A 135 1.24 -15.02 -3.18
N ASN A 136 0.33 -14.15 -2.76
CA ASN A 136 -0.02 -14.07 -1.35
C ASN A 136 -0.77 -15.35 -0.93
N CYS A 137 -0.42 -15.95 0.19
CA CYS A 137 -1.05 -17.18 0.67
C CYS A 137 -2.55 -17.06 0.97
N GLU A 138 -3.11 -15.84 0.96
CA GLU A 138 -4.51 -15.55 1.29
C GLU A 138 -5.55 -16.10 0.32
N ARG A 139 -5.20 -16.39 -0.94
CA ARG A 139 -6.16 -16.95 -1.90
C ARG A 139 -6.58 -18.41 -1.64
N CYS A 140 -5.98 -19.07 -0.65
CA CYS A 140 -6.33 -20.45 -0.31
C CYS A 140 -7.36 -20.60 0.82
N ALA A 141 -7.77 -19.51 1.47
CA ALA A 141 -8.73 -19.50 2.57
C ALA A 141 -10.04 -18.80 2.15
N SER A 142 -10.88 -19.47 1.38
CA SER A 142 -12.30 -19.12 1.36
C SER A 142 -12.91 -19.66 2.66
N PRO A 143 -13.48 -18.82 3.54
CA PRO A 143 -14.22 -19.32 4.69
C PRO A 143 -15.48 -20.03 4.19
N SER A 144 -15.59 -21.32 4.46
CA SER A 144 -16.85 -22.05 4.31
C SER A 144 -17.90 -21.40 5.20
N ALA A 145 -19.09 -21.19 4.66
CA ALA A 145 -20.24 -20.48 5.25
C ALA A 145 -20.83 -21.09 6.54
N GLU A 146 -20.07 -21.84 7.33
CA GLU A 146 -20.57 -22.56 8.52
C GLU A 146 -20.13 -21.98 9.88
N ALA A 147 -19.40 -20.87 9.92
CA ALA A 147 -18.93 -20.29 11.20
C ALA A 147 -19.79 -19.14 11.75
N ALA A 148 -20.98 -18.89 11.19
CA ALA A 148 -21.89 -17.81 11.63
C ALA A 148 -23.13 -18.32 12.39
N GLY A 149 -22.98 -19.27 13.30
CA GLY A 149 -24.11 -19.79 14.05
C GLY A 149 -23.76 -20.41 15.39
N ALA A 150 -23.27 -19.62 16.35
CA ALA A 150 -23.39 -19.99 17.78
C ALA A 150 -22.98 -18.82 18.68
N SER A 151 -23.89 -17.90 18.93
CA SER A 151 -23.92 -17.15 20.18
C SER A 151 -25.36 -16.72 20.47
N GLY A 152 -25.95 -17.27 21.52
CA GLY A 152 -27.11 -16.62 22.10
C GLY A 152 -28.15 -17.53 22.72
N ALA A 153 -28.05 -17.67 24.03
CA ALA A 153 -29.15 -17.78 25.01
C ALA A 153 -29.84 -19.15 25.21
N ALA A 154 -29.57 -19.67 26.38
CA ALA A 154 -30.41 -20.59 27.09
C ALA A 154 -31.77 -19.94 27.42
N HIS A 155 -32.86 -20.63 27.16
CA HIS A 155 -34.00 -20.74 28.07
C HIS A 155 -34.89 -21.96 27.75
N ALA A 156 -35.41 -22.49 28.79
CA ALA A 156 -36.10 -23.75 28.98
C ALA A 156 -37.47 -23.88 28.31
N GLY A 157 -37.82 -25.12 27.94
CA GLY A 157 -39.10 -25.69 28.41
C GLY A 157 -40.13 -26.09 27.35
N HIS A 158 -40.41 -27.39 27.32
CA HIS A 158 -41.65 -28.06 26.95
C HIS A 158 -42.06 -28.25 25.48
N GLY A 159 -41.95 -29.40 24.95
CA GLY A 159 -42.94 -30.46 24.91
C GLY A 159 -43.98 -30.33 23.78
N GLY A 160 -44.07 -31.31 22.88
CA GLY A 160 -45.24 -31.47 22.03
C GLY A 160 -44.96 -32.04 20.64
N ASP A 161 -45.09 -33.31 20.57
CA ASP A 161 -45.18 -34.26 19.48
C ASP A 161 -46.21 -33.84 18.38
N HIS A 162 -45.98 -34.27 17.19
CA HIS A 162 -46.84 -34.78 16.13
C HIS A 162 -46.39 -34.37 14.72
N GLY A 163 -46.19 -35.41 13.93
CA GLY A 163 -45.86 -35.47 12.53
C GLY A 163 -47.02 -35.09 11.60
N HIS A 164 -46.67 -34.95 10.39
CA HIS A 164 -47.21 -35.62 9.21
C HIS A 164 -46.74 -34.95 7.91
N GLU A 165 -46.41 -35.81 6.94
CA GLU A 165 -46.15 -35.60 5.55
C GLU A 165 -47.26 -34.80 4.81
N HIS A 166 -46.94 -34.12 3.72
CA HIS A 166 -47.38 -34.45 2.36
C HIS A 166 -46.90 -33.39 1.35
N ALA A 167 -46.39 -33.91 0.26
CA ALA A 167 -46.16 -33.22 -1.02
C ALA A 167 -47.46 -32.80 -1.69
N HIS A 168 -47.42 -31.77 -2.50
CA HIS A 168 -48.03 -31.75 -3.84
C HIS A 168 -47.63 -30.55 -4.66
N LEU A 169 -47.24 -30.85 -5.91
CA LEU A 169 -47.13 -29.98 -7.07
C LEU A 169 -48.52 -29.40 -7.42
N HIS A 170 -48.53 -28.19 -7.96
CA HIS A 170 -49.35 -27.87 -9.15
C HIS A 170 -48.90 -26.60 -9.85
N ASP A 171 -48.67 -26.78 -11.12
CA ASP A 171 -48.52 -25.88 -12.22
C ASP A 171 -49.87 -25.31 -12.62
N HIS A 172 -49.98 -24.02 -13.01
CA HIS A 172 -50.96 -23.51 -13.99
C HIS A 172 -50.54 -22.10 -14.45
N GLY A 173 -50.20 -21.99 -15.73
CA GLY A 173 -50.21 -20.76 -16.48
C GLY A 173 -51.61 -20.28 -16.87
N HIS A 174 -51.74 -19.02 -17.17
CA HIS A 174 -52.65 -18.52 -18.20
C HIS A 174 -52.31 -17.10 -18.66
N ASP A 175 -52.36 -16.97 -19.99
CA ASP A 175 -52.35 -15.80 -20.84
C ASP A 175 -53.41 -14.74 -20.50
N GLY A 176 -53.19 -13.51 -20.99
CA GLY A 176 -54.26 -12.52 -21.10
C GLY A 176 -53.81 -11.11 -21.50
N THR A 177 -53.57 -10.94 -22.78
CA THR A 177 -53.56 -9.68 -23.55
C THR A 177 -54.59 -8.64 -23.11
N HIS A 178 -54.24 -7.34 -23.19
CA HIS A 178 -54.99 -6.27 -23.85
C HIS A 178 -54.24 -4.91 -23.82
N SER A 179 -53.92 -4.42 -25.01
CA SER A 179 -53.81 -2.98 -25.32
C SER A 179 -55.21 -2.40 -25.60
N PRO A 180 -55.47 -1.10 -25.53
CA PRO A 180 -55.31 -0.32 -26.75
C PRO A 180 -54.79 1.14 -26.63
N ALA A 181 -54.34 1.58 -27.75
CA ALA A 181 -53.84 2.88 -28.14
C ALA A 181 -54.87 4.02 -28.07
N HIS A 182 -54.37 5.25 -27.87
CA HIS A 182 -54.98 6.44 -28.48
C HIS A 182 -53.89 7.31 -29.13
N ARG A 183 -54.02 7.41 -30.45
CA ARG A 183 -53.40 8.40 -31.32
C ARG A 183 -54.25 9.66 -31.30
N HIS A 184 -53.61 10.85 -31.26
CA HIS A 184 -54.10 12.02 -32.00
C HIS A 184 -52.89 12.68 -32.69
N GLY A 185 -52.96 12.61 -33.99
CA GLY A 185 -52.15 13.42 -34.89
C GLY A 185 -52.84 14.74 -35.19
N HIS A 186 -52.06 15.77 -35.46
CA HIS A 186 -52.48 16.87 -36.30
C HIS A 186 -51.34 17.34 -37.21
N GLU A 187 -51.76 17.63 -38.39
CA GLU A 187 -51.14 17.77 -39.68
C GLU A 187 -50.28 19.02 -39.86
N ARG A 188 -49.44 18.91 -40.88
CA ARG A 188 -48.59 19.96 -41.46
C ARG A 188 -49.40 20.89 -42.35
N GLY A 189 -49.05 22.19 -42.38
CA GLY A 189 -49.38 23.12 -43.47
C GLY A 189 -48.30 24.22 -43.60
N PRO A 190 -48.02 24.73 -44.79
CA PRO A 190 -46.70 25.24 -45.16
C PRO A 190 -46.57 26.77 -45.14
N ALA A 191 -45.30 27.14 -45.20
CA ALA A 191 -44.63 28.40 -45.35
C ALA A 191 -45.35 29.59 -46.01
N THR A 192 -45.12 30.81 -45.50
CA THR A 192 -44.94 32.01 -46.29
C THR A 192 -43.94 32.95 -45.66
N THR A 193 -42.97 33.34 -46.46
CA THR A 193 -41.91 34.32 -46.27
C THR A 193 -42.49 35.75 -46.26
N ALA A 194 -42.08 36.57 -45.29
CA ALA A 194 -42.11 38.03 -45.42
C ALA A 194 -40.91 38.63 -44.70
N ARG A 195 -39.99 39.18 -45.48
CA ARG A 195 -38.93 40.11 -45.04
C ARG A 195 -39.57 41.37 -44.43
N ARG A 196 -39.07 41.78 -43.28
CA ARG A 196 -39.19 43.15 -42.78
C ARG A 196 -37.83 43.64 -42.31
N GLU A 197 -37.38 44.76 -42.88
CA GLU A 197 -36.20 45.48 -42.54
C GLU A 197 -36.31 46.16 -41.16
N PRO A 198 -35.21 46.49 -40.51
CA PRO A 198 -35.19 46.99 -39.15
C PRO A 198 -35.39 48.51 -39.09
N GLN A 199 -36.35 48.93 -38.29
CA GLN A 199 -36.45 50.34 -37.85
C GLN A 199 -35.59 50.53 -36.59
N ALA A 200 -34.64 51.44 -36.68
CA ALA A 200 -33.92 52.00 -35.54
C ALA A 200 -34.84 52.65 -34.53
N ARG A 201 -34.74 52.31 -33.28
CA ARG A 201 -35.21 53.11 -32.14
C ARG A 201 -34.05 53.24 -31.13
N ASP A 202 -33.49 54.43 -31.10
CA ASP A 202 -32.72 54.95 -30.00
C ASP A 202 -33.56 54.93 -28.72
N SER A 203 -33.05 54.29 -27.70
CA SER A 203 -33.25 54.67 -26.30
C SER A 203 -32.17 53.97 -25.47
N ALA A 204 -31.08 54.66 -25.25
CA ALA A 204 -30.11 54.33 -24.21
C ALA A 204 -30.75 54.41 -22.84
N GLN A 205 -31.14 53.27 -22.29
CA GLN A 205 -31.28 53.13 -20.83
C GLN A 205 -30.27 52.08 -20.43
N GLY A 206 -29.28 52.50 -19.64
CA GLY A 206 -28.17 51.64 -19.15
C GLY A 206 -28.75 50.41 -18.45
N ALA A 207 -28.38 49.24 -18.95
CA ALA A 207 -28.58 48.01 -18.21
C ALA A 207 -27.83 48.15 -16.87
N PRO A 208 -28.45 47.79 -15.75
CA PRO A 208 -27.71 47.73 -14.49
C PRO A 208 -26.54 46.77 -14.65
N ALA A 209 -25.35 47.22 -14.21
CA ALA A 209 -24.18 46.36 -14.15
C ALA A 209 -24.56 45.05 -13.43
N PRO A 210 -24.05 43.88 -13.89
CA PRO A 210 -24.35 42.62 -13.21
C PRO A 210 -24.02 42.80 -11.73
N ALA A 211 -25.01 42.59 -10.87
CA ALA A 211 -24.82 42.61 -9.43
C ALA A 211 -23.65 41.67 -9.14
N HIS A 212 -22.58 42.18 -8.54
CA HIS A 212 -21.51 41.36 -8.00
C HIS A 212 -22.13 40.44 -6.96
N ASN A 213 -22.43 39.19 -7.37
CA ASN A 213 -22.70 38.14 -6.40
C ASN A 213 -21.45 38.04 -5.53
N PRO A 214 -21.52 38.18 -4.24
CA PRO A 214 -20.37 38.02 -3.37
C PRO A 214 -19.80 36.64 -3.62
N THR A 215 -18.47 36.53 -3.80
CA THR A 215 -17.77 35.26 -3.97
C THR A 215 -18.21 34.36 -2.82
N PRO A 216 -18.72 33.14 -3.10
CA PRO A 216 -19.13 32.21 -2.05
C PRO A 216 -17.99 31.97 -1.07
N ILE A 217 -18.25 32.14 0.22
CA ILE A 217 -17.28 31.89 1.29
C ILE A 217 -17.46 30.43 1.76
N PRO A 218 -16.36 29.69 2.03
CA PRO A 218 -16.46 28.34 2.59
C PRO A 218 -17.24 28.32 3.90
N ASP A 219 -18.23 27.42 4.01
CA ASP A 219 -19.06 27.26 5.20
C ASP A 219 -18.67 25.99 5.96
N TYR A 220 -18.16 26.13 7.17
CA TYR A 220 -17.72 25.05 8.05
C TYR A 220 -18.77 24.62 9.08
N SER A 221 -20.01 25.10 8.98
CA SER A 221 -21.07 24.88 9.99
C SER A 221 -21.29 23.39 10.29
N ARG A 222 -21.20 22.52 9.28
CA ARG A 222 -21.39 21.07 9.43
C ARG A 222 -20.32 20.41 10.31
N GLN A 223 -19.06 20.74 10.12
CA GLN A 223 -18.00 20.20 10.98
C GLN A 223 -17.95 20.90 12.34
N MET A 224 -18.29 22.18 12.41
CA MET A 224 -18.38 22.93 13.67
C MET A 224 -19.57 22.48 14.55
N ALA A 225 -20.57 21.79 14.01
CA ALA A 225 -21.65 21.18 14.76
C ALA A 225 -21.18 20.01 15.65
N LEU A 226 -20.02 19.42 15.37
CA LEU A 226 -19.39 18.43 16.23
C LEU A 226 -18.85 19.13 17.49
N LYS A 227 -19.22 18.64 18.68
CA LYS A 227 -18.84 19.25 19.97
C LYS A 227 -17.32 19.37 20.14
N GLU A 228 -16.60 18.39 19.63
CA GLU A 228 -15.15 18.29 19.69
C GLU A 228 -14.45 19.28 18.75
N VAL A 229 -15.15 19.77 17.73
CA VAL A 229 -14.64 20.77 16.78
C VAL A 229 -15.06 22.17 17.20
N GLY A 230 -16.34 22.51 17.07
CA GLY A 230 -16.86 23.83 17.37
C GLY A 230 -16.06 24.95 16.72
N ALA A 231 -16.30 26.20 17.14
CA ALA A 231 -15.56 27.35 16.65
C ALA A 231 -14.07 27.34 17.06
N LYS A 232 -13.75 26.76 18.22
CA LYS A 232 -12.36 26.64 18.70
C LYS A 232 -11.54 25.66 17.86
N GLY A 233 -12.14 24.53 17.52
CA GLY A 233 -11.49 23.55 16.65
C GLY A 233 -11.26 24.12 15.24
N GLN A 234 -12.26 24.83 14.69
CA GLN A 234 -12.10 25.49 13.39
C GLN A 234 -10.98 26.54 13.39
N ALA A 235 -10.84 27.28 14.47
CA ALA A 235 -9.74 28.24 14.62
C ALA A 235 -8.37 27.54 14.69
N LYS A 236 -8.27 26.36 15.36
CA LYS A 236 -7.05 25.53 15.37
C LYS A 236 -6.71 25.07 13.95
N LEU A 237 -7.67 24.54 13.18
CA LEU A 237 -7.44 24.11 11.80
C LEU A 237 -6.94 25.27 10.93
N ARG A 238 -7.56 26.43 11.03
CA ARG A 238 -7.14 27.64 10.30
C ARG A 238 -5.73 28.13 10.69
N ALA A 239 -5.28 27.87 11.88
CA ALA A 239 -3.91 28.20 12.33
C ALA A 239 -2.88 27.15 11.96
N SER A 240 -3.29 25.95 11.56
CA SER A 240 -2.41 24.81 11.32
C SER A 240 -1.73 24.87 9.96
N ARG A 241 -0.50 24.31 9.90
CA ARG A 241 0.33 24.20 8.70
C ARG A 241 0.66 22.73 8.47
N VAL A 242 0.23 22.16 7.35
CA VAL A 242 0.42 20.75 7.03
C VAL A 242 1.23 20.62 5.75
N LEU A 243 2.27 19.79 5.77
CA LEU A 243 3.06 19.41 4.59
C LEU A 243 2.55 18.08 4.06
N VAL A 244 2.14 18.05 2.81
CA VAL A 244 1.77 16.82 2.08
C VAL A 244 2.89 16.52 1.08
N VAL A 245 3.55 15.38 1.25
CA VAL A 245 4.63 14.93 0.37
C VAL A 245 4.11 13.83 -0.54
N GLY A 246 3.99 14.13 -1.83
CA GLY A 246 3.34 13.31 -2.85
C GLY A 246 1.92 13.78 -3.14
N CYS A 247 1.66 14.22 -4.38
CA CYS A 247 0.35 14.63 -4.87
C CYS A 247 -0.29 13.55 -5.78
N GLY A 248 0.06 12.28 -5.52
CA GLY A 248 -0.42 11.10 -6.22
C GLY A 248 -1.72 10.51 -5.65
N GLY A 249 -1.92 9.20 -5.79
CA GLY A 249 -3.15 8.51 -5.38
C GLY A 249 -3.51 8.65 -3.91
N LEU A 250 -2.54 8.62 -2.99
CA LEU A 250 -2.73 8.90 -1.57
C LEU A 250 -2.92 10.40 -1.30
N GLY A 251 -2.13 11.25 -1.97
CA GLY A 251 -2.14 12.70 -1.77
C GLY A 251 -3.44 13.37 -2.20
N VAL A 252 -4.08 12.91 -3.26
CA VAL A 252 -5.32 13.47 -3.80
C VAL A 252 -6.43 13.57 -2.75
N PRO A 253 -6.85 12.52 -2.05
CA PRO A 253 -7.86 12.63 -1.01
C PRO A 253 -7.36 13.41 0.22
N VAL A 254 -6.09 13.26 0.61
CA VAL A 254 -5.51 14.04 1.71
C VAL A 254 -5.65 15.54 1.44
N ILE A 255 -5.20 16.00 0.28
CA ILE A 255 -5.25 17.41 -0.11
C ILE A 255 -6.69 17.91 -0.17
N SER A 256 -7.59 17.13 -0.77
CA SER A 256 -9.00 17.51 -0.91
C SER A 256 -9.69 17.69 0.45
N TYR A 257 -9.53 16.71 1.36
CA TYR A 257 -10.20 16.78 2.66
C TYR A 257 -9.60 17.84 3.59
N LEU A 258 -8.29 18.03 3.58
CA LEU A 258 -7.65 19.06 4.39
C LEU A 258 -7.97 20.47 3.89
N ALA A 259 -8.01 20.68 2.58
CA ALA A 259 -8.48 21.95 2.00
C ALA A 259 -9.95 22.20 2.34
N GLY A 260 -10.81 21.20 2.19
CA GLY A 260 -12.22 21.28 2.56
C GLY A 260 -12.44 21.56 4.04
N ALA A 261 -11.60 21.03 4.92
CA ALA A 261 -11.65 21.28 6.37
C ALA A 261 -11.15 22.68 6.78
N GLY A 262 -10.52 23.41 5.88
CA GLY A 262 -10.04 24.77 6.14
C GLY A 262 -8.74 24.82 6.93
N ILE A 263 -7.77 23.96 6.59
CA ILE A 263 -6.40 24.05 7.10
C ILE A 263 -5.78 25.35 6.61
N GLY A 264 -5.15 26.12 7.51
CA GLY A 264 -4.63 27.44 7.17
C GLY A 264 -3.55 27.44 6.09
N ARG A 265 -2.61 26.47 6.13
CA ARG A 265 -1.57 26.31 5.11
C ARG A 265 -1.38 24.85 4.72
N LEU A 266 -1.38 24.57 3.42
CA LEU A 266 -0.99 23.28 2.84
C LEU A 266 0.27 23.47 2.00
N GLY A 267 1.38 22.83 2.40
CA GLY A 267 2.56 22.65 1.57
C GLY A 267 2.39 21.39 0.71
N LEU A 268 2.60 21.52 -0.58
CA LEU A 268 2.39 20.46 -1.57
C LEU A 268 3.72 20.16 -2.26
N VAL A 269 4.29 19.00 -1.96
CA VAL A 269 5.60 18.58 -2.49
C VAL A 269 5.40 17.48 -3.51
N ASP A 270 5.72 17.74 -4.75
CA ASP A 270 5.77 16.76 -5.83
C ASP A 270 6.58 17.32 -7.00
N SER A 271 7.54 16.55 -7.51
CA SER A 271 8.36 16.92 -8.66
C SER A 271 7.86 16.35 -9.98
N ASP A 272 6.87 15.46 -9.93
CA ASP A 272 6.39 14.72 -11.10
C ASP A 272 5.41 15.53 -11.94
N ARG A 273 5.34 15.15 -13.22
CA ARG A 273 4.28 15.56 -14.11
C ARG A 273 3.16 14.53 -14.15
N LEU A 274 1.95 15.00 -14.41
CA LEU A 274 0.80 14.12 -14.56
C LEU A 274 0.90 13.30 -15.84
N GLU A 275 0.69 12.00 -15.73
CA GLU A 275 0.67 11.04 -16.84
C GLU A 275 -0.74 10.46 -17.04
N PRO A 276 -1.11 10.02 -18.26
CA PRO A 276 -2.40 9.36 -18.51
C PRO A 276 -2.65 8.15 -17.59
N SER A 277 -1.60 7.37 -17.31
CA SER A 277 -1.60 6.21 -16.42
C SER A 277 -1.95 6.55 -14.96
N ASN A 278 -1.94 7.82 -14.58
CA ASN A 278 -2.25 8.26 -13.22
C ASN A 278 -3.75 8.47 -12.98
N LEU A 279 -4.52 8.78 -14.01
CA LEU A 279 -5.89 9.29 -13.89
C LEU A 279 -6.86 8.32 -13.20
N HIS A 280 -6.65 7.01 -13.34
CA HIS A 280 -7.52 6.00 -12.72
C HIS A 280 -7.51 6.03 -11.18
N ARG A 281 -6.48 6.66 -10.55
CA ARG A 281 -6.34 6.75 -9.09
C ARG A 281 -6.05 8.17 -8.58
N GLN A 282 -5.81 9.14 -9.45
CA GLN A 282 -5.54 10.54 -9.12
C GLN A 282 -6.68 11.42 -9.62
N THR A 283 -7.86 11.18 -9.08
CA THR A 283 -9.16 11.68 -9.58
C THR A 283 -9.38 13.19 -9.39
N MET A 284 -8.49 13.90 -8.73
CA MET A 284 -8.47 15.35 -8.64
C MET A 284 -8.12 16.00 -10.00
N TYR A 285 -7.40 15.28 -10.87
CA TYR A 285 -6.87 15.78 -12.13
C TYR A 285 -7.75 15.36 -13.32
N ALA A 286 -7.65 16.08 -14.42
CA ALA A 286 -8.36 15.82 -15.65
C ALA A 286 -7.39 15.43 -16.78
N LEU A 287 -7.91 14.81 -17.85
CA LEU A 287 -7.10 14.45 -19.02
C LEU A 287 -6.40 15.67 -19.64
N ALA A 288 -7.03 16.86 -19.59
CA ALA A 288 -6.43 18.11 -20.07
C ALA A 288 -5.23 18.60 -19.24
N ASP A 289 -5.03 18.05 -18.03
CA ASP A 289 -3.93 18.43 -17.14
C ASP A 289 -2.64 17.61 -17.42
N VAL A 290 -2.70 16.61 -18.30
CA VAL A 290 -1.57 15.72 -18.60
C VAL A 290 -0.35 16.53 -19.07
N GLY A 291 0.82 16.19 -18.54
CA GLY A 291 2.09 16.86 -18.79
C GLY A 291 2.40 18.03 -17.85
N GLN A 292 1.43 18.52 -17.05
CA GLN A 292 1.64 19.60 -16.09
C GLN A 292 2.17 19.06 -14.75
N LEU A 293 2.79 19.92 -13.95
CA LEU A 293 3.34 19.56 -12.64
C LEU A 293 2.20 19.27 -11.63
N LYS A 294 2.25 18.10 -10.98
CA LYS A 294 1.20 17.65 -10.05
C LYS A 294 1.01 18.61 -8.87
N ALA A 295 2.09 19.13 -8.29
CA ALA A 295 2.01 20.07 -7.17
C ALA A 295 1.32 21.40 -7.54
N GLU A 296 1.54 21.90 -8.76
CA GLU A 296 0.89 23.11 -9.27
C GLU A 296 -0.61 22.89 -9.52
N LEU A 297 -0.95 21.76 -10.14
CA LEU A 297 -2.32 21.35 -10.37
C LEU A 297 -3.09 21.17 -9.05
N ALA A 298 -2.47 20.50 -8.08
CA ALA A 298 -3.04 20.31 -6.75
C ALA A 298 -3.32 21.66 -6.06
N ALA A 299 -2.36 22.59 -6.11
CA ALA A 299 -2.54 23.93 -5.54
C ALA A 299 -3.66 24.72 -6.23
N ALA A 300 -3.79 24.59 -7.55
CA ALA A 300 -4.90 25.22 -8.29
C ALA A 300 -6.26 24.65 -7.83
N ARG A 301 -6.34 23.34 -7.62
CA ARG A 301 -7.56 22.68 -7.10
C ARG A 301 -7.89 23.09 -5.66
N VAL A 302 -6.86 23.21 -4.78
CA VAL A 302 -7.04 23.71 -3.42
C VAL A 302 -7.64 25.13 -3.44
N ARG A 303 -7.07 26.05 -4.24
CA ARG A 303 -7.58 27.43 -4.35
C ARG A 303 -8.99 27.50 -4.91
N ALA A 304 -9.33 26.63 -5.85
CA ALA A 304 -10.68 26.54 -6.41
C ALA A 304 -11.70 25.97 -5.41
N LEU A 305 -11.28 25.01 -4.56
CA LEU A 305 -12.13 24.42 -3.53
C LEU A 305 -12.30 25.35 -2.33
N ASN A 306 -11.20 25.94 -1.88
CA ASN A 306 -11.17 26.78 -0.68
C ASN A 306 -10.11 27.88 -0.79
N PRO A 307 -10.50 29.10 -1.16
CA PRO A 307 -9.57 30.22 -1.36
C PRO A 307 -8.92 30.72 -0.05
N ASP A 308 -9.46 30.35 1.12
CA ASP A 308 -8.89 30.70 2.42
C ASP A 308 -7.63 29.91 2.76
N VAL A 309 -7.35 28.81 2.04
CA VAL A 309 -6.19 27.94 2.27
C VAL A 309 -4.96 28.46 1.53
N ASP A 310 -3.89 28.74 2.27
CA ASP A 310 -2.58 29.13 1.70
C ASP A 310 -1.88 27.89 1.12
N ALA A 311 -2.12 27.60 -0.17
CA ALA A 311 -1.51 26.48 -0.88
C ALA A 311 -0.09 26.85 -1.38
N ARG A 312 0.94 26.27 -0.73
CA ARG A 312 2.37 26.46 -1.08
C ARG A 312 2.86 25.33 -1.93
N VAL A 313 3.39 25.64 -3.09
CA VAL A 313 3.90 24.67 -4.08
C VAL A 313 5.39 24.48 -3.91
N HIS A 314 5.83 23.22 -3.85
CA HIS A 314 7.22 22.82 -3.81
C HIS A 314 7.47 21.78 -4.90
N THR A 315 7.91 22.23 -6.08
CA THR A 315 8.20 21.38 -7.25
C THR A 315 9.60 20.75 -7.14
N VAL A 316 9.90 20.20 -5.96
CA VAL A 316 11.19 19.61 -5.65
C VAL A 316 11.04 18.15 -5.28
N ARG A 317 12.04 17.35 -5.59
CA ARG A 317 12.20 16.03 -4.98
C ARG A 317 12.76 16.23 -3.57
N LEU A 318 12.10 15.60 -2.60
CA LEU A 318 12.60 15.64 -1.23
C LEU A 318 13.88 14.81 -1.12
N ASP A 319 14.93 15.42 -0.58
CA ASP A 319 16.23 14.81 -0.34
C ASP A 319 16.87 15.32 0.97
N PRO A 320 17.99 14.73 1.43
CA PRO A 320 18.63 15.14 2.69
C PRO A 320 19.06 16.60 2.76
N SER A 321 19.26 17.28 1.61
CA SER A 321 19.70 18.67 1.58
C SER A 321 18.57 19.67 1.84
N ASN A 322 17.31 19.28 1.57
CA ASN A 322 16.15 20.17 1.64
C ASN A 322 15.09 19.74 2.67
N ALA A 323 15.08 18.47 3.09
CA ALA A 323 14.03 17.92 3.94
C ALA A 323 13.93 18.63 5.29
N ALA A 324 15.05 18.90 5.95
CA ALA A 324 15.08 19.48 7.30
C ALA A 324 14.49 20.91 7.33
N ASP A 325 14.82 21.73 6.35
CA ASP A 325 14.36 23.12 6.27
C ASP A 325 12.89 23.20 5.82
N LEU A 326 12.48 22.28 4.94
CA LEU A 326 11.11 22.23 4.49
C LEU A 326 10.17 21.75 5.59
N VAL A 327 10.49 20.62 6.23
CA VAL A 327 9.69 20.05 7.33
C VAL A 327 9.53 21.03 8.50
N ALA A 328 10.58 21.77 8.86
CA ALA A 328 10.56 22.72 9.97
C ALA A 328 9.54 23.87 9.82
N GLN A 329 8.98 24.09 8.62
CA GLN A 329 7.98 25.14 8.36
C GLN A 329 6.54 24.71 8.68
N TYR A 330 6.32 23.43 9.04
CA TYR A 330 5.01 22.83 9.20
C TYR A 330 4.83 22.17 10.56
N ASP A 331 3.58 22.06 10.99
CA ASP A 331 3.20 21.49 12.29
C ASP A 331 2.95 19.99 12.22
N LEU A 332 2.67 19.48 11.00
CA LEU A 332 2.39 18.07 10.70
C LEU A 332 2.87 17.75 9.28
N VAL A 333 3.41 16.55 9.10
CA VAL A 333 3.78 16.02 7.80
C VAL A 333 2.92 14.81 7.47
N ILE A 334 2.49 14.69 6.20
CA ILE A 334 1.78 13.51 5.69
C ILE A 334 2.56 12.97 4.51
N ASP A 335 3.02 11.73 4.66
CA ASP A 335 3.70 11.03 3.59
C ASP A 335 2.69 10.30 2.70
N CYS A 336 2.64 10.74 1.45
CA CYS A 336 1.80 10.17 0.39
C CYS A 336 2.64 9.61 -0.77
N THR A 337 3.92 9.29 -0.49
CA THR A 337 4.85 8.77 -1.49
C THR A 337 4.74 7.25 -1.62
N ASP A 338 5.21 6.73 -2.74
CA ASP A 338 5.25 5.31 -3.08
C ASP A 338 6.66 4.69 -3.00
N ASN A 339 7.60 5.40 -2.38
CA ASN A 339 8.99 4.94 -2.29
C ASN A 339 9.52 4.98 -0.84
N PHE A 340 10.31 3.99 -0.49
CA PHE A 340 10.84 3.81 0.87
C PHE A 340 11.88 4.84 1.23
N SER A 341 12.72 5.27 0.28
CA SER A 341 13.77 6.25 0.55
C SER A 341 13.21 7.57 1.09
N THR A 342 12.13 8.08 0.51
CA THR A 342 11.45 9.28 1.00
C THR A 342 10.76 9.04 2.34
N LYS A 343 10.11 7.87 2.54
CA LYS A 343 9.47 7.53 3.81
C LYS A 343 10.46 7.54 4.98
N PHE A 344 11.60 6.90 4.81
CA PHE A 344 12.63 6.86 5.85
C PHE A 344 13.30 8.21 6.07
N LEU A 345 13.54 8.99 5.01
CA LEU A 345 14.04 10.36 5.11
C LEU A 345 13.07 11.24 5.93
N LEU A 346 11.77 11.15 5.64
CA LEU A 346 10.74 11.87 6.39
C LEU A 346 10.68 11.42 7.84
N ASN A 347 10.77 10.10 8.10
CA ASN A 347 10.80 9.57 9.46
C ASN A 347 11.95 10.19 10.25
N ASP A 348 13.18 10.06 9.74
CA ASP A 348 14.38 10.52 10.41
C ASP A 348 14.33 12.03 10.66
N THR A 349 13.94 12.80 9.64
CA THR A 349 13.80 14.26 9.73
C THR A 349 12.73 14.67 10.73
N CYS A 350 11.53 14.06 10.68
CA CYS A 350 10.43 14.40 11.55
C CYS A 350 10.72 14.01 13.01
N VAL A 351 11.37 12.86 13.27
CA VAL A 351 11.80 12.47 14.62
C VAL A 351 12.81 13.46 15.15
N GLN A 352 13.82 13.84 14.36
CA GLN A 352 14.83 14.83 14.75
C GLN A 352 14.23 16.21 15.04
N LYS A 353 13.28 16.66 14.21
CA LYS A 353 12.61 17.97 14.38
C LYS A 353 11.45 17.93 15.38
N ARG A 354 11.10 16.74 15.91
CA ARG A 354 9.97 16.51 16.82
C ARG A 354 8.61 16.92 16.21
N ILE A 355 8.45 16.74 14.91
CA ILE A 355 7.25 17.04 14.16
C ILE A 355 6.48 15.74 13.90
N PRO A 356 5.18 15.64 14.20
CA PRO A 356 4.38 14.47 13.90
C PRO A 356 4.36 14.16 12.40
N VAL A 357 4.34 12.85 12.06
CA VAL A 357 4.23 12.42 10.67
C VAL A 357 3.28 11.23 10.54
N ILE A 358 2.47 11.24 9.47
CA ILE A 358 1.52 10.17 9.15
C ILE A 358 2.02 9.45 7.89
N PHE A 359 2.30 8.16 8.04
CA PHE A 359 2.71 7.29 6.94
C PHE A 359 1.56 6.42 6.45
N SER A 360 1.48 6.23 5.14
CA SER A 360 0.68 5.18 4.54
C SER A 360 1.44 4.49 3.41
N SER A 361 1.20 3.19 3.27
CA SER A 361 1.68 2.38 2.15
C SER A 361 0.52 1.54 1.64
N VAL A 362 0.43 1.37 0.33
CA VAL A 362 -0.59 0.55 -0.32
C VAL A 362 0.05 -0.42 -1.28
N TYR A 363 -0.51 -1.61 -1.35
CA TYR A 363 -0.06 -2.66 -2.25
C TYR A 363 -1.28 -3.47 -2.71
N GLN A 364 -1.53 -3.52 -4.01
CA GLN A 364 -2.69 -4.18 -4.61
C GLN A 364 -4.03 -3.75 -3.98
N TYR A 365 -4.57 -4.53 -3.04
CA TYR A 365 -5.85 -4.29 -2.38
C TYR A 365 -5.72 -3.92 -0.90
N GLU A 366 -4.52 -3.98 -0.35
CA GLU A 366 -4.27 -3.73 1.05
C GLU A 366 -3.40 -2.48 1.27
N GLY A 367 -3.35 -2.02 2.50
CA GLY A 367 -2.46 -0.94 2.89
C GLY A 367 -2.28 -0.86 4.40
N GLN A 368 -1.36 0.00 4.76
CA GLN A 368 -0.95 0.23 6.14
C GLN A 368 -0.99 1.72 6.45
N LEU A 369 -1.32 2.05 7.69
CA LEU A 369 -1.34 3.41 8.21
C LEU A 369 -0.66 3.45 9.57
N GLN A 370 0.32 4.35 9.73
CA GLN A 370 1.03 4.58 10.98
C GLN A 370 1.13 6.07 11.27
N VAL A 371 0.89 6.44 12.53
CA VAL A 371 1.12 7.80 13.03
C VAL A 371 2.35 7.78 13.93
N VAL A 372 3.36 8.57 13.58
CA VAL A 372 4.57 8.74 14.38
C VAL A 372 4.47 10.05 15.16
N ARG A 373 4.55 9.97 16.48
CA ARG A 373 4.47 11.08 17.43
C ARG A 373 5.80 11.25 18.17
N PRO A 374 6.77 12.00 17.60
CA PRO A 374 8.09 12.17 18.23
C PRO A 374 8.04 12.97 19.54
N ASP A 375 6.95 13.68 19.80
CA ASP A 375 6.64 14.40 21.04
C ASP A 375 6.19 13.47 22.18
N ARG A 376 5.88 12.21 21.86
CA ARG A 376 5.47 11.16 22.80
C ARG A 376 6.39 9.94 22.68
N ASP A 377 6.34 9.05 23.65
CA ASP A 377 7.17 7.83 23.65
C ASP A 377 6.55 6.73 22.74
N GLY A 378 6.40 7.04 21.46
CA GLY A 378 5.85 6.15 20.44
C GLY A 378 6.93 5.54 19.55
N ALA A 379 6.55 4.47 18.84
CA ALA A 379 7.39 3.85 17.82
C ALA A 379 7.47 4.76 16.58
N CYS A 380 8.66 4.99 16.06
CA CYS A 380 8.86 5.57 14.74
C CYS A 380 8.85 4.46 13.65
N LEU A 381 8.97 4.83 12.39
CA LEU A 381 9.02 3.87 11.28
C LEU A 381 10.16 2.85 11.46
N ARG A 382 11.36 3.31 11.90
CA ARG A 382 12.51 2.43 12.16
C ARG A 382 12.36 1.52 13.39
N CYS A 383 11.45 1.82 14.29
CA CYS A 383 11.14 0.90 15.40
C CYS A 383 10.35 -0.32 14.92
N VAL A 384 9.56 -0.15 13.85
CA VAL A 384 8.75 -1.22 13.22
C VAL A 384 9.56 -1.89 12.11
N TRP A 385 10.27 -1.09 11.32
CA TRP A 385 11.08 -1.50 10.17
C TRP A 385 12.52 -1.01 10.37
N PRO A 386 13.38 -1.75 11.11
CA PRO A 386 14.73 -1.30 11.47
C PRO A 386 15.60 -0.99 10.27
N GLU A 387 15.47 -1.77 9.23
CA GLU A 387 16.18 -1.57 7.96
C GLU A 387 15.23 -1.00 6.91
N ALA A 388 15.68 0.06 6.25
CA ALA A 388 14.95 0.60 5.11
C ALA A 388 14.92 -0.46 4.00
N THR A 389 13.72 -0.94 3.65
CA THR A 389 13.56 -1.70 2.41
C THR A 389 13.96 -0.78 1.27
N ARG A 390 14.84 -1.25 0.37
CA ARG A 390 15.35 -0.43 -0.72
C ARG A 390 14.30 -0.30 -1.81
N ASP A 391 14.18 0.91 -2.36
CA ASP A 391 13.31 1.16 -3.50
C ASP A 391 13.69 0.23 -4.65
N GLY A 392 12.72 -0.50 -5.21
CA GLY A 392 12.90 -1.42 -6.32
C GLY A 392 13.15 -2.89 -5.92
N ILE A 393 13.30 -3.22 -4.63
CA ILE A 393 13.34 -4.64 -4.15
C ILE A 393 11.93 -5.16 -3.92
N VAL A 394 11.05 -4.33 -3.37
CA VAL A 394 9.61 -4.63 -3.30
C VAL A 394 8.94 -3.90 -4.45
N GLY A 395 8.21 -4.62 -5.30
CA GLY A 395 7.46 -4.04 -6.41
C GLY A 395 6.62 -2.85 -5.94
N ASN A 396 6.69 -1.73 -6.65
CA ASN A 396 5.88 -0.56 -6.35
C ASN A 396 4.48 -0.71 -6.94
N CYS A 397 3.56 0.22 -6.61
CA CYS A 397 2.19 0.20 -7.14
C CYS A 397 2.11 0.22 -8.68
N ALA A 398 3.15 0.66 -9.38
CA ALA A 398 3.21 0.66 -10.84
C ALA A 398 3.51 -0.74 -11.41
N GLU A 399 4.23 -1.56 -10.64
CA GLU A 399 4.60 -2.94 -11.05
C GLU A 399 3.57 -3.97 -10.55
N ALA A 400 3.07 -3.79 -9.32
CA ALA A 400 2.11 -4.70 -8.69
C ALA A 400 0.65 -4.45 -9.10
N GLY A 401 0.34 -3.26 -9.66
CA GLY A 401 -1.02 -2.81 -9.89
C GLY A 401 -1.74 -2.35 -8.61
N VAL A 402 -2.71 -1.47 -8.75
CA VAL A 402 -3.55 -1.00 -7.65
C VAL A 402 -4.88 -0.48 -8.19
N LEU A 403 -5.99 -0.77 -7.52
CA LEU A 403 -7.28 -0.14 -7.81
C LEU A 403 -7.34 1.26 -7.18
N GLY A 404 -7.86 2.26 -7.92
CA GLY A 404 -7.95 3.65 -7.45
C GLY A 404 -8.59 3.84 -6.07
N PRO A 405 -9.67 3.13 -5.69
CA PRO A 405 -10.25 3.22 -4.35
C PRO A 405 -9.29 2.85 -3.21
N VAL A 406 -8.27 2.01 -3.44
CA VAL A 406 -7.33 1.61 -2.39
C VAL A 406 -6.53 2.82 -1.88
N PRO A 407 -5.70 3.51 -2.69
CA PRO A 407 -5.04 4.72 -2.22
C PRO A 407 -6.05 5.82 -1.83
N GLY A 408 -7.24 5.86 -2.44
CA GLY A 408 -8.31 6.76 -2.07
C GLY A 408 -8.76 6.60 -0.62
N THR A 409 -8.97 5.36 -0.18
CA THR A 409 -9.35 5.03 1.20
C THR A 409 -8.23 5.38 2.18
N PHE A 410 -6.99 4.94 1.89
CA PHE A 410 -5.87 5.20 2.80
C PHE A 410 -5.52 6.68 2.91
N GLY A 411 -5.58 7.45 1.83
CA GLY A 411 -5.42 8.90 1.88
C GLY A 411 -6.54 9.59 2.67
N SER A 412 -7.78 9.11 2.59
CA SER A 412 -8.88 9.61 3.42
C SER A 412 -8.64 9.31 4.91
N LEU A 413 -8.12 8.13 5.24
CA LEU A 413 -7.73 7.78 6.61
C LEU A 413 -6.56 8.64 7.10
N GLN A 414 -5.55 8.94 6.27
CA GLN A 414 -4.47 9.86 6.59
C GLN A 414 -5.02 11.27 6.89
N ALA A 415 -5.93 11.77 6.07
CA ALA A 415 -6.57 13.07 6.31
C ALA A 415 -7.33 13.09 7.64
N PHE A 416 -8.06 12.00 7.95
CA PHE A 416 -8.79 11.91 9.21
C PHE A 416 -7.87 11.84 10.43
N GLU A 417 -6.77 11.07 10.36
CA GLU A 417 -5.74 11.05 11.42
C GLU A 417 -5.11 12.44 11.59
N ALA A 418 -4.85 13.16 10.49
CA ALA A 418 -4.35 14.55 10.56
C ALA A 418 -5.31 15.47 11.30
N LEU A 419 -6.61 15.41 11.00
CA LEU A 419 -7.62 16.19 11.70
C LEU A 419 -7.70 15.81 13.19
N LYS A 420 -7.62 14.51 13.53
CA LYS A 420 -7.57 14.08 14.93
C LYS A 420 -6.36 14.63 15.68
N LEU A 421 -5.19 14.64 15.05
CA LEU A 421 -3.98 15.20 15.64
C LEU A 421 -4.08 16.71 15.87
N LEU A 422 -4.53 17.46 14.87
CA LEU A 422 -4.62 18.92 14.91
C LEU A 422 -5.71 19.41 15.88
N LEU A 423 -6.77 18.64 16.06
CA LEU A 423 -7.88 18.95 16.95
C LEU A 423 -7.73 18.35 18.35
N ASP A 424 -6.69 17.54 18.60
CA ASP A 424 -6.50 16.75 19.82
C ASP A 424 -7.68 15.80 20.12
N LEU A 425 -8.27 15.22 19.08
CA LEU A 425 -9.35 14.26 19.25
C LEU A 425 -8.84 12.92 19.84
N PRO A 426 -9.68 12.19 20.58
CA PRO A 426 -9.34 10.86 21.09
C PRO A 426 -9.18 9.82 19.96
N GLY A 427 -8.56 8.68 20.26
CA GLY A 427 -8.44 7.55 19.33
C GLY A 427 -7.42 7.76 18.20
N GLN A 428 -6.42 8.61 18.41
CA GLN A 428 -5.29 8.76 17.49
C GLN A 428 -4.47 7.47 17.42
N LEU A 429 -4.02 7.09 16.22
CA LEU A 429 -3.13 5.94 16.01
C LEU A 429 -1.70 6.29 16.46
N GLY A 430 -1.44 6.33 17.76
CA GLY A 430 -0.12 6.75 18.29
C GLY A 430 0.84 5.60 18.60
N GLN A 431 0.32 4.39 18.83
CA GLN A 431 1.10 3.20 19.22
C GLN A 431 0.60 1.95 18.49
N GLU A 432 -0.04 2.13 17.36
CA GLU A 432 -0.58 1.04 16.56
C GLU A 432 -0.27 1.28 15.08
N LEU A 433 0.04 0.20 14.38
CA LEU A 433 0.01 0.11 12.93
C LEU A 433 -1.37 -0.44 12.54
N LEU A 434 -2.11 0.30 11.75
CA LEU A 434 -3.36 -0.15 11.17
C LEU A 434 -3.06 -0.82 9.83
N VAL A 435 -3.57 -2.03 9.64
CA VAL A 435 -3.51 -2.77 8.37
C VAL A 435 -4.93 -3.05 7.92
N LEU A 436 -5.27 -2.66 6.69
CA LEU A 436 -6.56 -2.94 6.07
C LEU A 436 -6.33 -3.71 4.77
N ASP A 437 -7.05 -4.80 4.62
CA ASP A 437 -7.27 -5.47 3.36
C ASP A 437 -8.68 -5.14 2.86
N LEU A 438 -8.76 -4.38 1.78
CA LEU A 438 -10.04 -3.92 1.21
C LEU A 438 -10.71 -4.99 0.34
N LEU A 439 -9.99 -6.04 -0.06
CA LEU A 439 -10.58 -7.16 -0.79
C LEU A 439 -11.43 -8.02 0.14
N THR A 440 -10.92 -8.30 1.34
CA THR A 440 -11.60 -9.11 2.36
C THR A 440 -12.31 -8.27 3.42
N MET A 441 -12.11 -6.93 3.39
CA MET A 441 -12.59 -5.99 4.42
C MET A 441 -12.07 -6.31 5.82
N SER A 442 -10.89 -6.94 5.92
CA SER A 442 -10.28 -7.24 7.20
C SER A 442 -9.50 -6.04 7.75
N ILE A 443 -9.59 -5.84 9.06
CA ILE A 443 -8.93 -4.74 9.78
C ILE A 443 -8.11 -5.33 10.91
N SER A 444 -6.80 -5.10 10.88
CA SER A 444 -5.87 -5.51 11.92
C SER A 444 -5.19 -4.30 12.56
N ARG A 445 -5.04 -4.31 13.89
CA ARG A 445 -4.30 -3.32 14.65
C ARG A 445 -3.12 -3.98 15.36
N VAL A 446 -1.92 -3.64 14.94
CA VAL A 446 -0.68 -4.19 15.51
C VAL A 446 -0.08 -3.16 16.47
N ARG A 447 0.03 -3.50 17.74
CA ARG A 447 0.68 -2.62 18.72
C ARG A 447 2.16 -2.47 18.41
N THR A 448 2.60 -1.23 18.32
CA THR A 448 4.00 -0.86 18.09
C THR A 448 4.63 -0.34 19.37
N LYS A 449 5.91 -0.62 19.55
CA LYS A 449 6.69 -0.12 20.71
C LYS A 449 7.98 0.49 20.23
N ARG A 450 8.44 1.54 20.90
CA ARG A 450 9.76 2.11 20.68
C ARG A 450 10.82 1.02 20.88
N ALA A 451 11.67 0.82 19.88
CA ALA A 451 12.79 -0.10 19.97
C ALA A 451 13.94 0.55 20.75
N PRO A 452 14.50 -0.11 21.79
CA PRO A 452 15.58 0.46 22.59
C PRO A 452 16.83 0.80 21.78
N THR A 453 17.06 0.06 20.70
CA THR A 453 18.21 0.20 19.80
C THR A 453 17.92 1.06 18.57
N CYS A 454 16.76 1.71 18.51
CA CYS A 454 16.40 2.51 17.35
C CYS A 454 17.36 3.71 17.19
N PRO A 455 18.07 3.84 16.06
CA PRO A 455 19.07 4.88 15.85
C PRO A 455 18.46 6.29 15.89
N ASP A 456 17.22 6.47 15.39
CA ASP A 456 16.55 7.77 15.35
C ASP A 456 16.23 8.35 16.74
N HIS A 457 16.07 7.46 17.72
CA HIS A 457 15.85 7.88 19.11
C HIS A 457 17.17 8.07 19.87
N ALA A 458 18.29 7.58 19.33
CA ALA A 458 19.59 7.62 19.97
C ALA A 458 20.55 8.67 19.38
N ARG A 459 20.57 8.81 18.05
CA ARG A 459 21.42 9.78 17.31
C ARG A 459 20.88 9.96 15.88
N PRO A 460 21.05 11.16 15.25
CA PRO A 460 20.76 11.31 13.83
C PRO A 460 21.78 10.48 13.02
N THR A 461 21.28 9.55 12.20
CA THR A 461 22.12 8.83 11.23
C THR A 461 22.35 9.75 10.05
N PRO A 462 23.59 9.96 9.58
CA PRO A 462 23.83 10.73 8.37
C PRO A 462 23.20 10.00 7.18
N THR A 463 22.15 10.55 6.62
CA THR A 463 21.57 10.07 5.37
C THR A 463 22.60 10.30 4.26
N GLN A 464 22.99 9.27 3.54
CA GLN A 464 23.93 9.42 2.42
C GLN A 464 23.35 10.40 1.40
N ASN A 465 24.18 11.33 0.93
CA ASN A 465 23.78 12.30 -0.08
C ASN A 465 23.53 11.58 -1.42
N ILE A 466 22.27 11.32 -1.72
CA ILE A 466 21.83 10.60 -2.94
C ILE A 466 22.33 11.30 -4.21
N ALA A 467 22.40 12.63 -4.23
CA ALA A 467 22.87 13.40 -5.37
C ALA A 467 24.32 13.06 -5.76
N SER A 468 25.14 12.56 -4.82
CA SER A 468 26.52 12.13 -5.11
C SER A 468 26.62 10.71 -5.67
N LEU A 469 25.53 9.95 -5.66
CA LEU A 469 25.47 8.57 -6.14
C LEU A 469 24.92 8.45 -7.56
N GLU A 470 24.17 9.44 -8.01
CA GLU A 470 23.59 9.48 -9.36
C GLU A 470 24.42 10.38 -10.27
N LEU A 471 24.72 9.88 -11.46
CA LEU A 471 25.39 10.64 -12.52
C LEU A 471 24.45 10.81 -13.70
N ASP A 472 24.51 11.98 -14.31
CA ASP A 472 23.71 12.33 -15.47
C ASP A 472 24.58 12.24 -16.72
N PHE A 473 24.21 11.37 -17.65
CA PHE A 473 24.83 11.22 -18.95
C PHE A 473 23.74 11.25 -20.03
N HIS A 474 24.05 11.78 -21.19
CA HIS A 474 23.12 11.80 -22.32
C HIS A 474 23.19 10.52 -23.15
N THR A 475 24.34 9.81 -23.14
CA THR A 475 24.53 8.52 -23.79
C THR A 475 25.41 7.60 -22.95
N LEU A 476 25.31 6.27 -23.19
CA LEU A 476 26.22 5.32 -22.55
C LEU A 476 27.66 5.43 -23.05
N ASP A 477 27.87 5.91 -24.27
CA ASP A 477 29.22 6.13 -24.84
C ASP A 477 29.92 7.33 -24.19
N GLU A 478 29.16 8.35 -23.81
CA GLU A 478 29.69 9.45 -23.00
C GLU A 478 30.19 8.93 -21.64
N ALA A 479 29.43 8.05 -20.97
CA ALA A 479 29.85 7.43 -19.71
C ALA A 479 31.12 6.56 -19.91
N ARG A 480 31.21 5.79 -20.98
CA ARG A 480 32.43 5.02 -21.33
C ARG A 480 33.64 5.92 -21.57
N THR A 481 33.45 7.01 -22.28
CA THR A 481 34.50 8.00 -22.53
C THR A 481 34.98 8.68 -21.24
N ALA A 482 34.09 8.83 -20.26
CA ALA A 482 34.39 9.33 -18.92
C ALA A 482 35.05 8.25 -18.01
N GLY A 483 35.35 7.06 -18.55
CA GLY A 483 36.07 5.97 -17.86
C GLY A 483 35.22 5.11 -16.96
N PHE A 484 33.91 4.98 -17.24
CA PHE A 484 33.02 4.10 -16.50
C PHE A 484 32.85 2.75 -17.19
N ASP A 485 32.98 1.67 -16.40
CA ASP A 485 32.46 0.36 -16.76
C ASP A 485 30.96 0.35 -16.56
N ILE A 486 30.19 -0.01 -17.59
CA ILE A 486 28.73 0.00 -17.54
C ILE A 486 28.20 -1.40 -17.27
N VAL A 487 27.39 -1.52 -16.22
CA VAL A 487 26.71 -2.77 -15.86
C VAL A 487 25.20 -2.56 -15.91
N ASP A 488 24.53 -3.27 -16.79
CA ASP A 488 23.08 -3.29 -16.90
C ASP A 488 22.52 -4.35 -15.93
N ILE A 489 21.72 -3.88 -14.98
CA ILE A 489 21.19 -4.73 -13.91
C ILE A 489 19.75 -5.18 -14.15
N ARG A 490 19.24 -4.98 -15.37
CA ARG A 490 17.91 -5.45 -15.78
C ARG A 490 17.90 -6.95 -15.97
N GLU A 491 16.71 -7.53 -15.89
CA GLU A 491 16.52 -8.94 -16.23
C GLU A 491 16.77 -9.18 -17.73
N PRO A 492 17.20 -10.41 -18.14
CA PRO A 492 17.50 -10.70 -19.55
C PRO A 492 16.34 -10.42 -20.51
N GLN A 493 15.08 -10.58 -20.06
CA GLN A 493 13.88 -10.28 -20.85
C GLN A 493 13.77 -8.78 -21.14
N GLU A 494 13.98 -7.92 -20.14
CA GLU A 494 13.97 -6.47 -20.30
C GLU A 494 15.09 -5.98 -21.21
N LEU A 495 16.24 -6.69 -21.16
CA LEU A 495 17.37 -6.38 -22.05
C LEU A 495 17.07 -6.78 -23.50
N ALA A 496 16.31 -7.84 -23.73
CA ALA A 496 15.89 -8.25 -25.07
C ALA A 496 14.94 -7.25 -25.73
N GLU A 497 14.08 -6.59 -24.95
CA GLU A 497 13.18 -5.54 -25.45
C GLU A 497 13.92 -4.24 -25.80
N ILE A 498 14.87 -3.83 -24.98
CA ILE A 498 15.68 -2.61 -25.17
C ILE A 498 17.16 -2.99 -24.97
N PRO A 499 17.84 -3.47 -26.00
CA PRO A 499 19.24 -3.90 -25.90
C PRO A 499 20.19 -2.77 -25.53
N THR A 500 21.17 -3.06 -24.68
CA THR A 500 22.32 -2.19 -24.41
C THR A 500 23.61 -2.94 -24.69
N ALA A 501 24.66 -2.22 -25.08
CA ALA A 501 26.00 -2.82 -25.25
C ALA A 501 26.76 -2.91 -23.92
N ALA A 502 26.05 -2.90 -22.77
CA ALA A 502 26.61 -3.02 -21.44
C ALA A 502 26.71 -4.49 -21.01
N LYS A 503 27.60 -4.78 -20.06
CA LYS A 503 27.63 -6.09 -19.41
C LYS A 503 26.33 -6.26 -18.61
N ASN A 504 25.56 -7.32 -18.88
CA ASN A 504 24.37 -7.61 -18.12
C ASN A 504 24.71 -8.48 -16.90
N ILE A 505 24.33 -8.00 -15.72
CA ILE A 505 24.36 -8.74 -14.46
C ILE A 505 23.07 -8.40 -13.73
N PRO A 506 22.05 -9.25 -13.75
CA PRO A 506 20.79 -8.98 -13.06
C PRO A 506 20.99 -8.56 -11.61
N MET A 507 20.12 -7.68 -11.12
CA MET A 507 20.29 -7.06 -9.79
C MET A 507 20.48 -8.09 -8.68
N ALA A 508 19.75 -9.20 -8.70
CA ALA A 508 19.87 -10.28 -7.71
C ALA A 508 21.25 -10.92 -7.75
N GLU A 509 21.78 -11.22 -8.94
CA GLU A 509 23.13 -11.76 -9.12
C GLU A 509 24.20 -10.75 -8.69
N LEU A 510 24.04 -9.47 -9.04
CA LEU A 510 24.95 -8.40 -8.64
C LEU A 510 25.10 -8.28 -7.12
N LEU A 511 23.98 -8.39 -6.38
CA LEU A 511 23.95 -8.20 -4.94
C LEU A 511 24.26 -9.47 -4.14
N HIS A 512 23.88 -10.64 -4.64
CA HIS A 512 23.93 -11.92 -3.91
C HIS A 512 24.70 -13.03 -4.64
N GLY A 513 25.27 -12.74 -5.82
CA GLY A 513 26.03 -13.72 -6.60
C GLY A 513 27.30 -14.23 -5.87
N THR A 514 27.72 -15.43 -6.23
CA THR A 514 28.96 -16.05 -5.71
C THR A 514 29.86 -16.38 -6.90
N PRO A 515 31.07 -15.73 -7.01
CA PRO A 515 31.68 -14.80 -6.07
C PRO A 515 30.99 -13.42 -6.01
N PRO A 516 31.14 -12.67 -4.91
CA PRO A 516 30.58 -11.33 -4.80
C PRO A 516 31.04 -10.40 -5.94
N PHE A 517 30.14 -9.56 -6.44
CA PHE A 517 30.50 -8.56 -7.43
C PHE A 517 31.55 -7.59 -6.86
N THR A 518 32.64 -7.44 -7.59
CA THR A 518 33.72 -6.51 -7.25
C THR A 518 34.02 -5.61 -8.44
N PRO A 519 33.77 -4.28 -8.35
CA PRO A 519 34.07 -3.34 -9.43
C PRO A 519 35.58 -3.25 -9.64
N GLN A 520 36.01 -3.30 -10.88
CA GLN A 520 37.42 -3.16 -11.23
C GLN A 520 37.87 -1.71 -11.40
N GLY A 521 36.90 -0.78 -11.36
CA GLY A 521 37.11 0.66 -11.55
C GLY A 521 35.83 1.42 -11.27
N LYS A 522 35.71 2.63 -11.84
CA LYS A 522 34.47 3.41 -11.78
C LYS A 522 33.37 2.65 -12.52
N THR A 523 32.35 2.22 -11.81
CA THR A 523 31.24 1.43 -12.36
C THR A 523 29.95 2.23 -12.36
N LEU A 524 29.28 2.30 -13.51
CA LEU A 524 27.96 2.89 -13.67
C LEU A 524 26.92 1.79 -13.81
N LEU A 525 26.05 1.66 -12.82
CA LEU A 525 24.91 0.76 -12.89
C LEU A 525 23.77 1.41 -13.65
N VAL A 526 23.14 0.65 -14.55
CA VAL A 526 22.00 1.12 -15.33
C VAL A 526 20.81 0.15 -15.18
N CYS A 527 19.60 0.71 -15.14
CA CYS A 527 18.35 -0.02 -15.19
C CYS A 527 17.32 0.75 -16.02
N ALA A 528 16.10 0.29 -16.14
CA ALA A 528 15.08 0.96 -16.94
C ALA A 528 14.89 2.44 -16.52
N THR A 529 14.64 2.73 -15.26
CA THR A 529 14.23 4.06 -14.76
C THR A 529 15.22 4.74 -13.81
N GLY A 530 16.38 4.14 -13.54
CA GLY A 530 17.37 4.64 -12.56
C GLY A 530 17.10 4.21 -11.12
N ARG A 531 15.93 3.70 -10.78
CA ARG A 531 15.55 3.35 -9.40
C ARG A 531 16.33 2.12 -8.88
N ARG A 532 16.29 1.00 -9.60
CA ARG A 532 17.01 -0.24 -9.22
C ARG A 532 18.52 -0.02 -9.18
N SER A 533 19.07 0.71 -10.13
CA SER A 533 20.51 1.01 -10.17
C SER A 533 20.95 1.90 -9.00
N LEU A 534 20.12 2.86 -8.58
CA LEU A 534 20.41 3.67 -7.39
C LEU A 534 20.40 2.80 -6.11
N ALA A 535 19.40 1.93 -5.94
CA ALA A 535 19.32 1.02 -4.80
C ALA A 535 20.53 0.08 -4.73
N ALA A 536 20.92 -0.52 -5.86
CA ALA A 536 22.11 -1.37 -5.94
C ALA A 536 23.40 -0.57 -5.65
N THR A 537 23.49 0.67 -6.12
CA THR A 537 24.63 1.57 -5.83
C THR A 537 24.75 1.83 -4.32
N GLN A 538 23.66 2.16 -3.66
CA GLN A 538 23.64 2.40 -2.21
C GLN A 538 24.13 1.17 -1.43
N GLU A 539 23.68 -0.03 -1.83
CA GLU A 539 24.10 -1.28 -1.21
C GLU A 539 25.59 -1.54 -1.36
N LEU A 540 26.08 -1.47 -2.60
CA LEU A 540 27.48 -1.72 -2.89
C LEU A 540 28.40 -0.71 -2.19
N ARG A 541 27.94 0.56 -2.11
CA ARG A 541 28.65 1.60 -1.33
C ARG A 541 28.65 1.30 0.16
N ALA A 542 27.55 0.80 0.73
CA ALA A 542 27.49 0.39 2.12
C ALA A 542 28.43 -0.79 2.43
N ARG A 543 28.66 -1.68 1.43
CA ARG A 543 29.65 -2.77 1.49
C ARG A 543 31.09 -2.30 1.22
N GLY A 544 31.34 -0.99 1.13
CA GLY A 544 32.68 -0.40 0.96
C GLY A 544 33.11 -0.18 -0.48
N GLN A 545 32.28 -0.46 -1.49
CA GLN A 545 32.61 -0.30 -2.91
C GLN A 545 32.38 1.15 -3.37
N GLN A 546 33.30 2.04 -3.06
CA GLN A 546 33.15 3.50 -3.19
C GLN A 546 33.10 4.04 -4.64
N GLN A 547 33.38 3.22 -5.65
CA GLN A 547 33.42 3.66 -7.07
C GLN A 547 32.23 3.18 -7.91
N VAL A 548 31.10 2.89 -7.27
CA VAL A 548 29.86 2.49 -7.96
C VAL A 548 28.89 3.66 -7.96
N TYR A 549 28.27 3.91 -9.11
CA TYR A 549 27.35 5.01 -9.36
C TYR A 549 26.10 4.51 -10.10
N SER A 550 25.02 5.26 -10.05
CA SER A 550 23.77 5.00 -10.77
C SER A 550 23.57 5.99 -11.91
N LEU A 551 23.05 5.51 -13.04
CA LEU A 551 22.60 6.39 -14.13
C LEU A 551 21.27 7.04 -13.73
N LYS A 552 21.25 8.37 -13.63
CA LYS A 552 20.06 9.14 -13.29
C LYS A 552 18.99 9.03 -14.38
N GLY A 553 17.79 8.57 -13.99
CA GLY A 553 16.66 8.37 -14.90
C GLY A 553 16.73 7.09 -15.76
N GLY A 554 17.83 6.32 -15.66
CA GLY A 554 18.00 5.04 -16.34
C GLY A 554 18.00 5.12 -17.87
N ILE A 555 17.82 3.96 -18.51
CA ILE A 555 17.80 3.83 -19.99
C ILE A 555 16.63 4.59 -20.61
N THR A 556 15.48 4.64 -19.95
CA THR A 556 14.29 5.35 -20.46
C THR A 556 14.57 6.84 -20.73
N LYS A 557 15.33 7.48 -19.84
CA LYS A 557 15.73 8.89 -20.03
C LYS A 557 16.65 9.07 -21.24
N LEU A 558 17.60 8.13 -21.45
CA LEU A 558 18.50 8.19 -22.61
C LEU A 558 17.72 8.06 -23.93
N LEU A 559 16.71 7.20 -23.99
CA LEU A 559 15.89 7.02 -25.19
C LEU A 559 15.03 8.26 -25.50
N GLN A 560 14.51 8.93 -24.47
CA GLN A 560 13.76 10.18 -24.64
C GLN A 560 14.64 11.31 -25.20
N SER A 561 15.91 11.36 -24.82
CA SER A 561 16.85 12.37 -25.32
C SER A 561 17.31 12.10 -26.76
N LEU A 562 17.17 10.90 -27.30
CA LEU A 562 17.48 10.54 -28.70
C LEU A 562 16.27 10.75 -29.63
N SER A 563 15.08 11.03 -29.11
CA SER A 563 13.83 11.21 -29.88
C SER A 563 13.50 12.69 -30.11
N VAL A 564 14.38 13.62 -29.70
CA VAL A 564 14.32 15.07 -29.92
C VAL A 564 15.48 15.44 -30.85
#